data_a950f812b92a2df6d18755610e7523f7
#
_entry.id   a950f812b92a2df6d18755610e7523f7
#
_cell.length_a   1.000
_cell.length_b   1.000
_cell.length_c   1.000
_cell.angle_alpha   90.00
_cell.angle_beta   90.00
_cell.angle_gamma   90.00
#
_symmetry.space_group_name_H-M   'P 1'
#
loop_
_entity.id
_entity.type
_entity.pdbx_description
1 polymer ?
#
loop_
_entity_poly.entity_id
_entity_poly.type
_entity_poly.pdbx_seq_one_letter_code
_entity_poly.pdbx_strand_id
1 'polypeptide(L)'
;MILEADFRDRWQLLGWLPVYFILSHAVLAQPVAADEIPFQSTVADHYEVRFDSQPEPIVINQIQSWVMYLQTGDGLCVKGAEITVVGGMPEHNHGLPTAPLVRPGANDCEYLVEGLRFHMSGRWEMSFNIKAGAKTDTLMVSLDL
;
A
#
# COMPACT_ATOMS: atom_id res chain seq x y z
N MET A 1 -21.22 -72.04 -62.66
CA MET A 1 -21.45 -72.46 -61.27
C MET A 1 -20.53 -71.68 -60.36
N ILE A 2 -21.05 -70.68 -59.82
CA ILE A 2 -20.35 -69.50 -59.30
C ILE A 2 -20.53 -69.52 -57.81
N LEU A 3 -19.44 -69.47 -57.08
CA LEU A 3 -19.45 -69.28 -55.61
C LEU A 3 -19.11 -67.84 -55.33
N GLU A 4 -20.14 -67.10 -54.93
CA GLU A 4 -20.01 -65.78 -54.33
C GLU A 4 -19.41 -65.94 -52.93
N ALA A 5 -18.25 -65.32 -52.73
CA ALA A 5 -17.66 -65.22 -51.40
C ALA A 5 -18.15 -63.89 -50.76
N ASP A 6 -18.84 -64.07 -49.67
CA ASP A 6 -19.43 -63.04 -48.84
C ASP A 6 -18.32 -62.16 -48.23
N PHE A 7 -18.30 -60.87 -48.60
CA PHE A 7 -17.33 -59.89 -48.15
C PHE A 7 -17.99 -58.97 -47.12
N ARG A 8 -18.61 -59.58 -46.13
CA ARG A 8 -19.18 -58.87 -44.95
C ARG A 8 -18.54 -59.46 -43.71
N ASP A 9 -17.78 -58.69 -42.98
CA ASP A 9 -17.39 -58.85 -41.59
C ASP A 9 -15.94 -58.58 -41.28
N ARG A 10 -15.43 -57.40 -41.74
CA ARG A 10 -14.14 -56.97 -41.27
C ARG A 10 -14.09 -55.48 -40.83
N TRP A 11 -15.19 -54.87 -40.39
CA TRP A 11 -15.21 -53.47 -39.94
C TRP A 11 -15.62 -53.29 -38.48
N GLN A 12 -15.47 -54.27 -37.63
CA GLN A 12 -15.82 -54.15 -36.20
C GLN A 12 -14.62 -54.35 -35.30
N LEU A 13 -13.57 -53.58 -35.37
CA LEU A 13 -12.55 -53.47 -34.31
C LEU A 13 -11.74 -52.15 -34.45
N LEU A 14 -12.42 -51.06 -34.72
CA LEU A 14 -11.81 -49.77 -34.45
C LEU A 14 -12.39 -49.26 -33.11
N GLY A 15 -11.72 -49.68 -32.05
CA GLY A 15 -12.02 -49.22 -30.72
C GLY A 15 -11.93 -47.70 -30.63
N TRP A 16 -13.00 -47.10 -30.18
CA TRP A 16 -13.04 -45.70 -29.78
C TRP A 16 -12.15 -45.53 -28.56
N LEU A 17 -10.95 -44.98 -28.75
CA LEU A 17 -10.15 -44.45 -27.64
C LEU A 17 -10.76 -43.11 -27.25
N PRO A 18 -11.18 -42.92 -26.01
CA PRO A 18 -11.62 -41.63 -25.56
C PRO A 18 -10.39 -40.70 -25.51
N VAL A 19 -10.40 -39.69 -26.36
CA VAL A 19 -9.43 -38.58 -26.27
C VAL A 19 -9.77 -37.80 -25.01
N TYR A 20 -9.05 -38.05 -23.92
CA TYR A 20 -9.10 -37.24 -22.74
C TYR A 20 -8.45 -35.89 -23.06
N PHE A 21 -9.27 -34.87 -23.32
CA PHE A 21 -8.85 -33.49 -23.37
C PHE A 21 -8.48 -33.07 -21.94
N ILE A 22 -7.18 -33.16 -21.61
CA ILE A 22 -6.67 -32.59 -20.38
C ILE A 22 -6.73 -31.06 -20.56
N LEU A 23 -7.82 -30.43 -20.08
CA LEU A 23 -7.85 -28.99 -19.90
C LEU A 23 -6.83 -28.65 -18.82
N SER A 24 -5.64 -28.32 -19.23
CA SER A 24 -4.63 -27.70 -18.38
C SER A 24 -5.16 -26.33 -17.96
N HIS A 25 -5.75 -26.25 -16.77
CA HIS A 25 -6.09 -24.99 -16.14
C HIS A 25 -4.78 -24.29 -15.79
N ALA A 26 -4.33 -23.38 -16.63
CA ALA A 26 -3.30 -22.43 -16.26
C ALA A 26 -3.87 -21.56 -15.11
N VAL A 27 -3.50 -21.88 -13.89
CA VAL A 27 -3.72 -20.98 -12.75
C VAL A 27 -2.88 -19.74 -13.01
N LEU A 28 -3.51 -18.72 -13.56
CA LEU A 28 -2.90 -17.39 -13.62
C LEU A 28 -2.74 -16.92 -12.17
N ALA A 29 -1.51 -16.95 -11.67
CA ALA A 29 -1.18 -16.32 -10.40
C ALA A 29 -1.56 -14.84 -10.53
N GLN A 30 -2.61 -14.43 -9.82
CA GLN A 30 -2.97 -13.02 -9.72
C GLN A 30 -1.85 -12.35 -8.91
N PRO A 31 -1.36 -11.18 -9.35
CA PRO A 31 -0.45 -10.41 -8.52
C PRO A 31 -1.18 -10.13 -7.19
N VAL A 32 -0.60 -10.55 -6.09
CA VAL A 32 -1.03 -10.11 -4.76
C VAL A 32 -0.85 -8.60 -4.77
N ALA A 33 -1.96 -7.85 -4.69
CA ALA A 33 -1.89 -6.42 -4.46
C ALA A 33 -1.03 -6.22 -3.20
N ALA A 34 0.04 -5.43 -3.30
CA ALA A 34 0.77 -4.99 -2.11
C ALA A 34 -0.28 -4.42 -1.16
N ASP A 35 -0.29 -4.86 0.11
CA ASP A 35 -1.19 -4.34 1.12
C ASP A 35 -0.99 -2.82 1.19
N GLU A 36 -1.88 -2.10 0.55
CA GLU A 36 -1.85 -0.65 0.55
C GLU A 36 -2.17 -0.20 1.98
N ILE A 37 -1.22 0.51 2.62
CA ILE A 37 -1.43 1.03 3.97
C ILE A 37 -2.70 1.89 3.95
N PRO A 38 -3.72 1.58 4.77
CA PRO A 38 -4.99 2.29 4.71
C PRO A 38 -4.84 3.77 5.10
N PHE A 39 -5.67 4.63 4.54
CA PHE A 39 -5.78 6.01 4.99
C PHE A 39 -6.26 6.07 6.44
N GLN A 40 -5.74 7.02 7.20
CA GLN A 40 -6.11 7.32 8.58
C GLN A 40 -6.81 8.68 8.63
N SER A 41 -7.95 8.75 9.33
CA SER A 41 -8.65 10.01 9.54
C SER A 41 -7.91 10.89 10.56
N THR A 42 -7.96 12.21 10.35
CA THR A 42 -7.52 13.20 11.33
C THR A 42 -8.53 13.34 12.49
N VAL A 43 -8.13 13.98 13.58
CA VAL A 43 -8.93 14.06 14.82
C VAL A 43 -10.32 14.65 14.62
N ALA A 44 -10.45 15.66 13.75
CA ALA A 44 -11.74 16.30 13.45
C ALA A 44 -12.36 15.79 12.13
N ASP A 45 -11.86 14.70 11.57
CA ASP A 45 -12.33 14.04 10.33
C ASP A 45 -12.35 14.97 9.09
N HIS A 46 -11.53 16.03 9.08
CA HIS A 46 -11.43 16.91 7.92
C HIS A 46 -10.62 16.30 6.80
N TYR A 47 -9.65 15.44 7.13
CA TYR A 47 -8.70 14.87 6.20
C TYR A 47 -8.45 13.38 6.46
N GLU A 48 -8.02 12.72 5.40
CA GLU A 48 -7.49 11.37 5.43
C GLU A 48 -6.03 11.39 4.98
N VAL A 49 -5.19 10.64 5.66
CA VAL A 49 -3.74 10.63 5.47
C VAL A 49 -3.23 9.21 5.36
N ARG A 50 -2.31 8.98 4.42
CA ARG A 50 -1.52 7.77 4.29
C ARG A 50 -0.05 8.13 4.17
N PHE A 51 0.83 7.23 4.62
CA PHE A 51 2.27 7.42 4.51
C PHE A 51 2.95 6.24 3.81
N ASP A 52 3.99 6.58 3.06
CA ASP A 52 5.02 5.63 2.62
C ASP A 52 6.34 6.07 3.23
N SER A 53 6.98 5.22 4.00
CA SER A 53 8.30 5.50 4.60
C SER A 53 9.43 5.18 3.62
N GLN A 54 10.53 5.94 3.72
CA GLN A 54 11.77 5.66 3.00
C GLN A 54 12.96 5.87 3.95
N PRO A 55 13.68 4.83 4.36
CA PRO A 55 13.54 3.42 3.96
C PRO A 55 12.36 2.72 4.62
N GLU A 56 11.95 1.60 4.04
CA GLU A 56 11.03 0.66 4.64
C GLU A 56 11.75 -0.69 4.83
N PRO A 57 11.80 -1.25 6.04
CA PRO A 57 11.27 -0.70 7.30
C PRO A 57 12.01 0.56 7.77
N ILE A 58 11.39 1.28 8.71
CA ILE A 58 11.99 2.45 9.37
C ILE A 58 13.29 2.02 10.07
N VAL A 59 14.37 2.76 9.84
CA VAL A 59 15.69 2.44 10.40
C VAL A 59 16.06 3.42 11.50
N ILE A 60 16.40 2.89 12.68
CA ILE A 60 16.85 3.67 13.85
C ILE A 60 18.16 4.39 13.53
N ASN A 61 18.31 5.62 14.02
CA ASN A 61 19.49 6.49 13.85
C ASN A 61 19.79 6.95 12.41
N GLN A 62 18.90 6.69 11.46
CA GLN A 62 18.99 7.22 10.10
C GLN A 62 18.06 8.43 9.92
N ILE A 63 18.53 9.43 9.17
CA ILE A 63 17.65 10.48 8.64
C ILE A 63 16.89 9.87 7.47
N GLN A 64 15.58 10.04 7.48
CA GLN A 64 14.68 9.46 6.50
C GLN A 64 13.60 10.45 6.08
N SER A 65 12.95 10.14 4.99
CA SER A 65 11.84 10.92 4.44
C SER A 65 10.62 10.01 4.26
N TRP A 66 9.45 10.59 4.42
CA TRP A 66 8.19 9.91 4.13
C TRP A 66 7.45 10.66 3.05
N VAL A 67 6.74 9.93 2.21
CA VAL A 67 5.72 10.51 1.34
C VAL A 67 4.39 10.43 2.08
N MET A 68 3.78 11.59 2.29
CA MET A 68 2.47 11.73 2.92
C MET A 68 1.45 12.03 1.82
N TYR A 69 0.41 11.22 1.73
CA TYR A 69 -0.75 11.47 0.88
C TYR A 69 -1.85 12.11 1.70
N LEU A 70 -2.38 13.24 1.23
CA LEU A 70 -3.39 14.02 1.93
C LEU A 70 -4.61 14.25 1.04
N GLN A 71 -5.76 13.80 1.52
CA GLN A 71 -7.05 13.98 0.86
C GLN A 71 -8.15 14.36 1.85
N THR A 72 -9.27 14.83 1.33
CA THR A 72 -10.52 14.99 2.09
C THR A 72 -11.24 13.65 2.21
N GLY A 73 -12.20 13.51 3.11
CA GLY A 73 -12.97 12.27 3.29
C GLY A 73 -13.77 11.81 2.07
N ASP A 74 -13.96 12.67 1.07
CA ASP A 74 -14.53 12.34 -0.24
C ASP A 74 -13.46 12.03 -1.32
N GLY A 75 -12.20 11.89 -0.91
CA GLY A 75 -11.09 11.44 -1.76
C GLY A 75 -10.46 12.53 -2.64
N LEU A 76 -10.77 13.81 -2.41
CA LEU A 76 -10.17 14.90 -3.17
C LEU A 76 -8.81 15.30 -2.59
N CYS A 77 -7.82 15.48 -3.47
CA CYS A 77 -6.48 15.93 -3.08
C CYS A 77 -6.51 17.30 -2.40
N VAL A 78 -5.84 17.42 -1.27
CA VAL A 78 -5.67 18.69 -0.56
C VAL A 78 -4.35 19.33 -0.98
N LYS A 79 -4.43 20.42 -1.75
CA LYS A 79 -3.26 21.16 -2.25
C LYS A 79 -2.93 22.34 -1.34
N GLY A 80 -1.64 22.65 -1.26
CA GLY A 80 -1.16 23.86 -0.58
C GLY A 80 -1.42 23.89 0.92
N ALA A 81 -1.51 22.72 1.56
CA ALA A 81 -1.59 22.64 3.02
C ALA A 81 -0.26 23.04 3.65
N GLU A 82 -0.33 23.80 4.73
CA GLU A 82 0.76 24.03 5.66
C GLU A 82 0.75 22.89 6.68
N ILE A 83 1.84 22.11 6.73
CA ILE A 83 1.93 20.94 7.60
C ILE A 83 3.14 21.09 8.49
N THR A 84 2.95 20.94 9.80
CA THR A 84 4.03 20.90 10.79
C THR A 84 4.03 19.54 11.48
N VAL A 85 5.24 19.04 11.75
CA VAL A 85 5.45 17.73 12.36
C VAL A 85 6.19 17.88 13.67
N VAL A 86 5.64 17.31 14.71
CA VAL A 86 6.32 17.11 16.00
C VAL A 86 6.21 15.65 16.38
N GLY A 87 7.17 15.16 17.13
CA GLY A 87 7.14 13.79 17.61
C GLY A 87 8.04 13.60 18.80
N GLY A 88 7.79 12.54 19.55
CA GLY A 88 8.57 12.21 20.72
C GLY A 88 8.25 10.84 21.31
N MET A 89 8.95 10.52 22.36
CA MET A 89 8.74 9.33 23.18
C MET A 89 8.18 9.77 24.53
N PRO A 90 6.86 9.67 24.77
CA PRO A 90 6.24 10.12 26.04
C PRO A 90 6.86 9.45 27.27
N GLU A 91 7.19 8.16 27.16
CA GLU A 91 7.78 7.38 28.26
C GLU A 91 9.19 7.87 28.64
N HIS A 92 9.90 8.52 27.72
CA HIS A 92 11.27 9.03 27.93
C HIS A 92 11.34 10.56 28.04
N ASN A 93 10.21 11.24 27.88
CA ASN A 93 10.10 12.70 27.94
C ASN A 93 11.07 13.47 27.04
N HIS A 94 11.27 12.99 25.80
CA HIS A 94 12.07 13.72 24.80
C HIS A 94 11.43 13.61 23.41
N GLY A 95 11.75 14.60 22.57
CA GLY A 95 11.26 14.72 21.22
C GLY A 95 12.19 14.12 20.17
N LEU A 96 11.84 14.36 18.90
CA LEU A 96 12.73 14.06 17.79
C LEU A 96 14.04 14.85 17.92
N PRO A 97 15.19 14.23 17.60
CA PRO A 97 16.49 14.93 17.62
C PRO A 97 16.68 15.86 16.41
N THR A 98 15.70 15.94 15.53
CA THR A 98 15.68 16.75 14.30
C THR A 98 14.41 17.60 14.25
N ALA A 99 14.40 18.59 13.37
CA ALA A 99 13.22 19.39 13.04
C ALA A 99 12.75 19.02 11.62
N PRO A 100 11.80 18.09 11.47
CA PRO A 100 11.29 17.70 10.17
C PRO A 100 10.65 18.87 9.42
N LEU A 101 10.81 18.88 8.10
CA LEU A 101 10.20 19.84 7.19
C LEU A 101 9.23 19.13 6.27
N VAL A 102 8.11 19.81 5.97
CA VAL A 102 7.13 19.30 5.01
C VAL A 102 7.04 20.25 3.84
N ARG A 103 7.06 19.68 2.64
CA ARG A 103 6.91 20.43 1.38
C ARG A 103 6.06 19.65 0.38
N PRO A 104 5.49 20.34 -0.64
CA PRO A 104 4.76 19.66 -1.71
C PRO A 104 5.60 18.55 -2.34
N GLY A 105 4.99 17.41 -2.61
CA GLY A 105 5.57 16.27 -3.31
C GLY A 105 5.47 16.40 -4.84
N ALA A 106 5.60 15.26 -5.52
CA ALA A 106 5.57 15.19 -6.99
C ALA A 106 4.17 15.37 -7.56
N ASN A 107 3.14 14.95 -6.83
CA ASN A 107 1.75 15.01 -7.24
C ASN A 107 0.92 15.90 -6.30
N ASP A 108 -0.27 16.25 -6.75
CA ASP A 108 -1.17 17.19 -6.06
C ASP A 108 -1.62 16.74 -4.66
N CYS A 109 -1.68 15.41 -4.43
CA CYS A 109 -2.03 14.85 -3.12
C CYS A 109 -0.81 14.62 -2.22
N GLU A 110 0.41 14.79 -2.73
CA GLU A 110 1.64 14.36 -2.07
C GLU A 110 2.32 15.52 -1.33
N TYR A 111 2.86 15.17 -0.18
CA TYR A 111 3.77 16.00 0.62
C TYR A 111 4.97 15.17 1.02
N LEU A 112 6.15 15.75 0.91
CA LEU A 112 7.39 15.13 1.33
C LEU A 112 7.74 15.60 2.74
N VAL A 113 7.77 14.66 3.69
CA VAL A 113 8.18 14.88 5.08
C VAL A 113 9.65 14.49 5.20
N GLU A 114 10.54 15.45 5.33
CA GLU A 114 11.99 15.23 5.34
C GLU A 114 12.60 15.48 6.71
N GLY A 115 13.73 14.81 6.97
CA GLY A 115 14.51 15.03 8.19
C GLY A 115 13.97 14.30 9.42
N LEU A 116 13.14 13.28 9.24
CA LEU A 116 12.73 12.41 10.33
C LEU A 116 13.92 11.59 10.83
N ARG A 117 14.11 11.49 12.15
CA ARG A 117 15.11 10.63 12.75
C ARG A 117 14.59 10.09 14.07
N PHE A 118 14.51 8.79 14.16
CA PHE A 118 14.20 8.04 15.38
C PHE A 118 15.52 7.53 15.95
N HIS A 119 15.94 8.02 17.11
CA HIS A 119 17.30 7.74 17.62
C HIS A 119 17.37 6.57 18.60
N MET A 120 16.22 5.97 18.95
CA MET A 120 16.14 4.77 19.79
C MET A 120 14.88 3.98 19.47
N SER A 121 14.90 2.69 19.81
CA SER A 121 13.73 1.82 19.75
C SER A 121 12.72 2.16 20.86
N GLY A 122 11.47 1.76 20.65
CA GLY A 122 10.36 1.94 21.56
C GLY A 122 9.20 2.70 20.92
N ARG A 123 8.26 3.12 21.77
CA ARG A 123 7.04 3.78 21.31
C ARG A 123 7.25 5.27 21.06
N TRP A 124 6.98 5.67 19.83
CA TRP A 124 6.99 7.05 19.36
C TRP A 124 5.57 7.54 19.09
N GLU A 125 5.30 8.77 19.42
CA GLU A 125 4.06 9.47 19.07
C GLU A 125 4.39 10.65 18.18
N MET A 126 3.78 10.66 16.99
CA MET A 126 3.96 11.72 15.99
C MET A 126 2.67 12.48 15.81
N SER A 127 2.77 13.81 15.72
CA SER A 127 1.64 14.71 15.48
C SER A 127 1.89 15.51 14.22
N PHE A 128 0.97 15.43 13.26
CA PHE A 128 0.96 16.18 12.02
C PHE A 128 -0.16 17.21 12.11
N ASN A 129 0.19 18.49 12.29
CA ASN A 129 -0.77 19.58 12.30
C ASN A 129 -0.93 20.09 10.87
N ILE A 130 -2.14 19.96 10.33
CA ILE A 130 -2.48 20.22 8.92
C ILE A 130 -3.38 21.44 8.86
N LYS A 131 -2.99 22.46 8.11
CA LYS A 131 -3.80 23.64 7.84
C LYS A 131 -3.98 23.82 6.34
N ALA A 132 -5.20 23.73 5.86
CA ALA A 132 -5.54 23.96 4.46
C ALA A 132 -6.73 24.92 4.33
N GLY A 133 -6.48 26.11 3.79
CA GLY A 133 -7.45 27.18 3.77
C GLY A 133 -7.87 27.60 5.19
N ALA A 134 -9.17 27.54 5.47
CA ALA A 134 -9.73 27.88 6.79
C ALA A 134 -9.79 26.70 7.77
N LYS A 135 -9.48 25.49 7.32
CA LYS A 135 -9.55 24.27 8.15
C LYS A 135 -8.20 23.95 8.74
N THR A 136 -8.19 23.59 10.01
CA THR A 136 -7.03 23.04 10.72
C THR A 136 -7.42 21.74 11.38
N ASP A 137 -6.57 20.73 11.27
CA ASP A 137 -6.79 19.43 11.89
C ASP A 137 -5.45 18.79 12.26
N THR A 138 -5.49 17.70 13.02
CA THR A 138 -4.30 17.00 13.49
C THR A 138 -4.45 15.51 13.26
N LEU A 139 -3.40 14.90 12.73
CA LEU A 139 -3.24 13.45 12.71
C LEU A 139 -2.26 13.03 13.80
N MET A 140 -2.63 12.04 14.58
CA MET A 140 -1.77 11.38 15.57
C MET A 140 -1.38 9.99 15.07
N VAL A 141 -0.09 9.69 15.05
CA VAL A 141 0.45 8.40 14.62
C VAL A 141 1.32 7.83 15.71
N SER A 142 1.04 6.61 16.14
CA SER A 142 1.90 5.86 17.07
C SER A 142 2.72 4.83 16.30
N LEU A 143 4.01 4.75 16.61
CA LEU A 143 4.98 3.84 16.01
C LEU A 143 5.67 3.05 17.11
N ASP A 144 5.78 1.74 16.96
CA ASP A 144 6.60 0.87 17.80
C ASP A 144 7.84 0.44 16.99
N LEU A 145 9.00 0.98 17.33
CA LEU A 145 10.26 0.82 16.60
C LEU A 145 11.31 0.01 17.36
#